data_faf077a121b2421d6b627ba5d41493bf
#
_entry.id   faf077a121b2421d6b627ba5d41493bf
#
_cell.length_a   1.000
_cell.length_b   1.000
_cell.length_c   1.000
_cell.angle_alpha   90.00
_cell.angle_beta   90.00
_cell.angle_gamma   90.00
#
_symmetry.space_group_name_H-M   'P 1'
#
loop_
_entity.id
_entity.type
_entity.pdbx_description
1 polymer ?
#
loop_
_entity_poly.entity_id
_entity_poly.type
_entity_poly.pdbx_seq_one_letter_code
_entity_poly.pdbx_strand_id
1 'polypeptide(L)'
;MIWRIEFTHRAERDLKHLPKSDGRRIKDELTSLAEEPFPRLYVKKLKGNQSSPLYSYRVGPYRIILAIENGVMTITVIEVGNRSKVYRKY
;
A
#
# COMPACT_ATOMS: atom_id res chain seq x y z
N MET A 1 -16.49 3.80 -3.66
CA MET A 1 -15.19 3.11 -3.58
C MET A 1 -15.34 1.71 -4.16
N ILE A 2 -14.56 1.39 -5.18
CA ILE A 2 -14.64 0.08 -5.83
C ILE A 2 -13.98 -1.00 -4.97
N TRP A 3 -12.85 -0.66 -4.38
CA TRP A 3 -12.09 -1.59 -3.54
C TRP A 3 -12.13 -1.15 -2.10
N ARG A 4 -12.15 -2.13 -1.18
CA ARG A 4 -12.03 -1.86 0.25
C ARG A 4 -10.56 -1.68 0.59
N ILE A 5 -10.27 -0.76 1.51
CA ILE A 5 -8.91 -0.58 2.01
C ILE A 5 -8.88 -0.96 3.48
N GLU A 6 -7.93 -1.83 3.84
CA GLU A 6 -7.70 -2.21 5.23
C GLU A 6 -6.24 -1.96 5.58
N PHE A 7 -5.98 -1.65 6.84
CA PHE A 7 -4.64 -1.37 7.33
C PHE A 7 -4.28 -2.35 8.42
N THR A 8 -3.06 -2.91 8.34
CA THR A 8 -2.54 -3.71 9.44
C THR A 8 -2.18 -2.77 10.58
N HIS A 9 -2.01 -3.33 11.79
CA HIS A 9 -1.53 -2.55 12.94
C HIS A 9 -0.22 -1.87 12.62
N ARG A 10 0.65 -2.57 11.93
CA ARG A 10 1.94 -2.01 11.53
C ARG A 10 1.77 -0.80 10.63
N ALA A 11 0.91 -0.90 9.63
CA ALA A 11 0.67 0.20 8.71
C ALA A 11 0.09 1.41 9.44
N GLU A 12 -0.87 1.17 10.33
CA GLU A 12 -1.45 2.26 11.12
C GLU A 12 -0.40 2.97 11.96
N ARG A 13 0.46 2.19 12.61
CA ARG A 13 1.54 2.75 13.43
C ARG A 13 2.53 3.52 12.58
N ASP A 14 2.89 2.96 11.41
CA ASP A 14 3.80 3.63 10.49
C ASP A 14 3.26 5.01 10.09
N LEU A 15 1.97 5.07 9.74
CA LEU A 15 1.34 6.33 9.35
C LEU A 15 1.34 7.36 10.48
N LYS A 16 1.13 6.91 11.70
CA LYS A 16 1.14 7.81 12.86
C LYS A 16 2.51 8.44 13.10
N HIS A 17 3.58 7.79 12.69
CA HIS A 17 4.93 8.30 12.87
C HIS A 17 5.37 9.25 11.76
N LEU A 18 4.54 9.45 10.75
CA LEU A 18 4.83 10.38 9.66
C LEU A 18 4.27 11.76 9.98
N PRO A 19 4.83 12.82 9.37
CA PRO A 19 4.18 14.13 9.43
C PRO A 19 2.74 14.00 8.95
N LYS A 20 1.84 14.77 9.57
CA LYS A 20 0.41 14.67 9.27
C LYS A 20 0.09 14.88 7.79
N SER A 21 0.78 15.82 7.15
CA SER A 21 0.54 16.09 5.73
C SER A 21 0.93 14.90 4.86
N ASP A 22 2.01 14.22 5.22
CA ASP A 22 2.47 13.04 4.46
C ASP A 22 1.51 11.87 4.65
N GLY A 23 1.07 11.64 5.88
CA GLY A 23 0.09 10.59 6.15
C GLY A 23 -1.21 10.82 5.40
N ARG A 24 -1.67 12.07 5.37
CA ARG A 24 -2.88 12.44 4.64
C ARG A 24 -2.71 12.19 3.15
N ARG A 25 -1.57 12.59 2.60
CA ARG A 25 -1.28 12.37 1.18
C ARG A 25 -1.31 10.89 0.83
N ILE A 26 -0.70 10.06 1.68
CA ILE A 26 -0.69 8.61 1.45
C ILE A 26 -2.11 8.06 1.47
N LYS A 27 -2.93 8.48 2.43
CA LYS A 27 -4.32 8.03 2.51
C LYS A 27 -5.12 8.46 1.29
N ASP A 28 -4.91 9.69 0.82
CA ASP A 28 -5.60 10.19 -0.36
C ASP A 28 -5.21 9.40 -1.61
N GLU A 29 -3.92 9.10 -1.75
CA GLU A 29 -3.45 8.30 -2.88
C GLU A 29 -3.98 6.87 -2.83
N LEU A 30 -4.07 6.29 -1.64
CA LEU A 30 -4.65 4.95 -1.48
C LEU A 30 -6.14 4.97 -1.83
N THR A 31 -6.85 6.02 -1.46
CA THR A 31 -8.26 6.17 -1.82
C THR A 31 -8.41 6.25 -3.33
N SER A 32 -7.53 6.99 -4.00
CA SER A 32 -7.55 7.07 -5.45
C SER A 32 -7.28 5.70 -6.08
N LEU A 33 -6.34 4.95 -5.52
CA LEU A 33 -6.04 3.60 -6.00
C LEU A 33 -7.27 2.70 -5.87
N ALA A 34 -8.00 2.82 -4.77
CA ALA A 34 -9.19 2.01 -4.51
C ALA A 34 -10.36 2.36 -5.42
N GLU A 35 -10.31 3.50 -6.07
CA GLU A 35 -11.34 3.88 -7.05
C GLU A 35 -11.07 3.28 -8.42
N GLU A 36 -9.87 2.76 -8.66
CA GLU A 36 -9.51 2.19 -9.95
C GLU A 36 -10.09 0.78 -10.10
N PRO A 37 -10.62 0.46 -11.30
CA PRO A 37 -11.14 -0.89 -11.54
C PRO A 37 -10.06 -1.96 -11.44
N PHE A 38 -8.83 -1.61 -11.85
CA PHE A 38 -7.70 -2.54 -11.86
C PHE A 38 -6.50 -1.93 -11.14
N PRO A 39 -6.52 -1.90 -9.80
CA PRO A 39 -5.44 -1.24 -9.05
C PRO A 39 -4.06 -1.86 -9.30
N ARG A 40 -4.00 -3.14 -9.71
CA ARG A 40 -2.71 -3.77 -10.00
C ARG A 40 -1.94 -3.09 -11.12
N LEU A 41 -2.61 -2.35 -11.98
CA LEU A 41 -1.95 -1.64 -13.07
C LEU A 41 -1.11 -0.45 -12.59
N TYR A 42 -1.35 0.00 -11.37
CA TYR A 42 -0.71 1.20 -10.82
C TYR A 42 0.34 0.88 -9.76
N VAL A 43 0.59 -0.40 -9.51
CA VAL A 43 1.53 -0.83 -8.49
C VAL A 43 2.51 -1.82 -9.09
N LYS A 44 3.64 -2.01 -8.41
CA LYS A 44 4.67 -2.92 -8.87
C LYS A 44 4.61 -4.22 -8.06
N LYS A 45 4.54 -5.34 -8.77
CA LYS A 45 4.56 -6.64 -8.11
C LYS A 45 5.96 -6.93 -7.58
N LEU A 46 6.03 -7.35 -6.33
CA LEU A 46 7.29 -7.70 -5.69
C LEU A 46 7.57 -9.19 -5.87
N LYS A 47 8.84 -9.54 -5.84
CA LYS A 47 9.26 -10.93 -5.88
C LYS A 47 8.81 -11.60 -4.58
N GLY A 48 8.45 -12.87 -4.68
CA GLY A 48 8.10 -13.61 -3.48
C GLY A 48 7.05 -14.67 -3.69
N ASN A 49 6.31 -14.91 -2.63
CA ASN A 49 5.33 -15.98 -2.56
C ASN A 49 4.23 -15.81 -3.58
N GLN A 50 4.00 -16.84 -4.38
CA GLN A 50 2.96 -16.83 -5.40
C GLN A 50 1.55 -16.85 -4.81
N SER A 51 1.39 -17.48 -3.65
CA SER A 51 0.07 -17.61 -3.03
C SER A 51 -0.41 -16.31 -2.38
N SER A 52 0.52 -15.43 -2.02
CA SER A 52 0.18 -14.15 -1.39
C SER A 52 1.04 -13.06 -1.99
N PRO A 53 0.78 -12.67 -3.24
CA PRO A 53 1.61 -11.67 -3.91
C PRO A 53 1.52 -10.32 -3.21
N LEU A 54 2.68 -9.71 -3.04
CA LEU A 54 2.80 -8.38 -2.47
C LEU A 54 3.12 -7.39 -3.58
N TYR A 55 2.69 -6.17 -3.36
CA TYR A 55 2.88 -5.08 -4.31
C TYR A 55 3.46 -3.88 -3.59
N SER A 56 4.14 -3.06 -4.37
CA SER A 56 4.73 -1.82 -3.90
C SER A 56 4.05 -0.65 -4.61
N TYR A 57 3.58 0.32 -3.82
CA TYR A 57 2.97 1.53 -4.34
C TYR A 57 3.78 2.72 -3.88
N ARG A 58 4.22 3.53 -4.83
CA ARG A 58 5.10 4.65 -4.54
C ARG A 58 4.31 5.94 -4.38
N VAL A 59 4.49 6.61 -3.24
CA VAL A 59 3.90 7.92 -2.98
C VAL A 59 5.00 8.85 -2.48
N GLY A 60 5.48 9.75 -3.34
CA GLY A 60 6.58 10.63 -3.00
C GLY A 60 7.81 9.85 -2.57
N PRO A 61 8.42 10.20 -1.42
CA PRO A 61 9.59 9.48 -0.91
C PRO A 61 9.22 8.19 -0.18
N TYR A 62 7.93 7.85 -0.15
CA TYR A 62 7.46 6.69 0.60
C TYR A 62 7.14 5.52 -0.31
N ARG A 63 7.25 4.34 0.27
CA ARG A 63 6.83 3.11 -0.38
C ARG A 63 5.82 2.41 0.51
N ILE A 64 4.71 2.03 -0.09
CA ILE A 64 3.63 1.35 0.61
C ILE A 64 3.61 -0.10 0.12
N ILE A 65 3.73 -1.03 1.06
CA ILE A 65 3.62 -2.46 0.75
C ILE A 65 2.19 -2.86 0.99
N LEU A 66 1.59 -3.49 -0.02
CA LEU A 66 0.19 -3.86 0.08
C LEU A 66 -0.07 -5.19 -0.61
N ALA A 67 -1.15 -5.83 -0.23
CA ALA A 67 -1.68 -7.02 -0.86
C ALA A 67 -2.98 -6.65 -1.55
N ILE A 68 -3.24 -7.26 -2.69
CA ILE A 68 -4.48 -7.04 -3.44
C ILE A 68 -5.19 -8.38 -3.54
N GLU A 69 -6.35 -8.49 -2.91
CA GLU A 69 -7.13 -9.72 -2.90
C GLU A 69 -8.35 -9.56 -3.78
N ASN A 70 -8.27 -10.12 -4.98
CA ASN A 70 -9.32 -9.94 -5.99
C ASN A 70 -10.66 -10.53 -5.58
N GLY A 71 -10.65 -11.71 -4.96
CA GLY A 71 -11.89 -12.40 -4.61
C GLY A 71 -12.79 -11.60 -3.68
N VAL A 72 -12.21 -10.80 -2.81
CA VAL A 72 -12.95 -9.96 -1.86
C VAL A 72 -12.77 -8.48 -2.14
N MET A 73 -12.14 -8.15 -3.26
CA MET A 73 -11.90 -6.77 -3.70
C MET A 73 -11.36 -5.90 -2.58
N THR A 74 -10.31 -6.38 -1.93
CA THR A 74 -9.71 -5.72 -0.78
C THR A 74 -8.23 -5.43 -1.03
N ILE A 75 -7.82 -4.21 -0.69
CA ILE A 75 -6.43 -3.80 -0.68
C ILE A 75 -6.01 -3.70 0.78
N THR A 76 -5.07 -4.53 1.20
CA THR A 76 -4.57 -4.52 2.57
C THR A 76 -3.22 -3.84 2.61
N VAL A 77 -3.14 -2.72 3.33
CA VAL A 77 -1.90 -1.98 3.49
C VAL A 77 -1.11 -2.60 4.64
N ILE A 78 0.05 -3.14 4.32
CA ILE A 78 0.84 -3.94 5.26
C ILE A 78 1.90 -3.11 5.96
N GLU A 79 2.57 -2.24 5.21
CA GLU A 79 3.69 -1.47 5.74
C GLU A 79 3.83 -0.18 4.95
N VAL A 80 4.19 0.90 5.65
CA VAL A 80 4.47 2.19 5.02
C VAL A 80 5.82 2.66 5.55
N GLY A 81 6.69 3.11 4.66
CA GLY A 81 7.96 3.59 5.12
C GLY A 81 8.73 4.33 4.05
N ASN A 82 9.86 4.88 4.47
CA ASN A 82 10.76 5.54 3.56
C ASN A 82 11.23 4.51 2.53
N ARG A 83 11.25 4.93 1.28
CA ARG A 83 11.58 4.08 0.15
C ARG A 83 12.87 3.28 0.35
N SER A 84 13.91 3.90 0.89
CA SER A 84 15.19 3.23 1.07
C SER A 84 15.15 2.11 2.11
N LYS A 85 14.37 2.30 3.18
CA LYS A 85 14.27 1.30 4.24
C LYS A 85 13.38 0.13 3.87
N VAL A 86 12.25 0.41 3.28
CA VAL A 86 11.27 -0.63 2.91
C VAL A 86 11.82 -1.49 1.80
N TYR A 87 12.54 -0.90 0.87
CA TYR A 87 13.09 -1.61 -0.28
C TYR A 87 13.99 -2.78 0.11
N ARG A 88 14.71 -2.66 1.23
CA ARG A 88 15.66 -3.69 1.65
C ARG A 88 15.01 -4.98 2.11
N LYS A 89 13.75 -4.93 2.53
CA LYS A 89 13.04 -6.11 3.01
C LYS A 89 12.46 -6.96 1.88
N TYR A 90 12.21 -6.34 0.78
CA TYR A 90 11.51 -6.94 -0.33
C TYR A 90 12.32 -6.83 -1.61
#